data_843cba77715742254e8a52dda4f8bc3d
#
_entry.id   843cba77715742254e8a52dda4f8bc3d
#
_cell.length_a   1.000
_cell.length_b   1.000
_cell.length_c   1.000
_cell.angle_alpha   90.00
_cell.angle_beta   90.00
_cell.angle_gamma   90.00
#
_symmetry.space_group_name_H-M   'P 1'
#
loop_
_entity.id
_entity.type
_entity.pdbx_description
1 polymer ?
#
loop_
_entity_poly.entity_id
_entity_poly.type
_entity_poly.pdbx_seq_one_letter_code
_entity_poly.pdbx_strand_id
1 'polypeptide(L)'
;MTIDHAAFVRANTSILSPPLVPEIKLHLAHEALPIWQKTEDELGEIGLPPPFWAFAWAGGQALSRYVLDTPTTVLGKRVVELASGSGMVGIAAMMAGAKSVLSADIDLFSIAAIEVNAKQNSVSLSITSEDLLTQPVPEVDLILVGDLFYEKGVAMRCLAWLEQAQAKGIDVLIGDPGRSYLPKDRLLKVAEYSVPVSRDLEDAEIKSTAVWRLA
;
A
#
# COMPACT_ATOMS: atom_id res chain seq x y z
N MET A 1 -9.94 -18.58 -20.77
CA MET A 1 -9.91 -17.15 -21.16
C MET A 1 -8.94 -16.46 -20.20
N THR A 2 -7.99 -15.69 -20.70
CA THR A 2 -7.12 -14.86 -19.84
C THR A 2 -7.94 -13.66 -19.37
N ILE A 3 -7.98 -13.44 -18.07
CA ILE A 3 -8.69 -12.28 -17.47
C ILE A 3 -7.90 -11.01 -17.85
N ASP A 4 -8.56 -10.02 -18.42
CA ASP A 4 -8.02 -8.66 -18.53
C ASP A 4 -8.19 -7.97 -17.17
N HIS A 5 -7.15 -8.04 -16.33
CA HIS A 5 -7.17 -7.48 -14.97
C HIS A 5 -7.42 -5.97 -14.97
N ALA A 6 -6.87 -5.23 -15.93
CA ALA A 6 -7.06 -3.79 -16.01
C ALA A 6 -8.50 -3.42 -16.40
N ALA A 7 -9.14 -4.18 -17.30
CA ALA A 7 -10.56 -4.02 -17.60
C ALA A 7 -11.42 -4.37 -16.38
N PHE A 8 -11.06 -5.43 -15.63
CA PHE A 8 -11.75 -5.83 -14.40
C PHE A 8 -11.67 -4.73 -13.34
N VAL A 9 -10.48 -4.18 -13.07
CA VAL A 9 -10.30 -3.07 -12.13
C VAL A 9 -11.23 -1.91 -12.48
N ARG A 10 -11.21 -1.45 -13.73
CA ARG A 10 -12.06 -0.33 -14.18
C ARG A 10 -13.55 -0.61 -14.10
N ALA A 11 -13.97 -1.86 -14.35
CA ALA A 11 -15.39 -2.25 -14.32
C ALA A 11 -15.94 -2.38 -12.88
N ASN A 12 -15.10 -2.67 -11.89
CA ASN A 12 -15.49 -2.93 -10.50
C ASN A 12 -15.07 -1.83 -9.52
N THR A 13 -14.68 -0.65 -10.01
CA THR A 13 -14.26 0.48 -9.19
C THR A 13 -14.77 1.80 -9.76
N SER A 14 -14.71 2.84 -8.92
CA SER A 14 -14.88 4.24 -9.35
C SER A 14 -13.62 5.04 -9.02
N ILE A 15 -13.39 6.12 -9.74
CA ILE A 15 -12.30 7.04 -9.43
C ILE A 15 -12.70 7.87 -8.22
N LEU A 16 -12.03 7.62 -7.10
CA LEU A 16 -12.25 8.30 -5.82
C LEU A 16 -10.93 8.85 -5.28
N SER A 17 -11.02 9.83 -4.40
CA SER A 17 -9.86 10.33 -3.66
C SER A 17 -9.95 9.83 -2.22
N PRO A 18 -8.87 9.22 -1.68
CA PRO A 18 -8.82 8.84 -0.27
C PRO A 18 -8.94 10.08 0.62
N PRO A 19 -9.71 10.00 1.72
CA PRO A 19 -10.03 11.18 2.54
C PRO A 19 -8.82 11.95 3.07
N LEU A 20 -7.75 11.24 3.45
CA LEU A 20 -6.55 11.86 4.02
C LEU A 20 -5.57 12.38 2.94
N VAL A 21 -5.66 11.88 1.71
CA VAL A 21 -4.81 12.27 0.58
C VAL A 21 -5.64 12.62 -0.66
N PRO A 22 -6.46 13.68 -0.59
CA PRO A 22 -7.39 14.06 -1.66
C PRO A 22 -6.69 14.46 -2.98
N GLU A 23 -5.39 14.68 -2.94
CA GLU A 23 -4.56 14.96 -4.12
C GLU A 23 -4.41 13.75 -5.04
N ILE A 24 -4.58 12.52 -4.49
CA ILE A 24 -4.43 11.26 -5.23
C ILE A 24 -5.81 10.76 -5.67
N LYS A 25 -5.90 10.31 -6.92
CA LYS A 25 -7.11 9.71 -7.49
C LYS A 25 -6.87 8.24 -7.76
N LEU A 26 -7.67 7.38 -7.19
CA LEU A 26 -7.52 5.92 -7.30
C LEU A 26 -8.80 5.27 -7.79
N HIS A 27 -8.66 4.17 -8.52
CA HIS A 27 -9.73 3.22 -8.77
C HIS A 27 -10.00 2.45 -7.47
N LEU A 28 -11.07 2.80 -6.76
CA LEU A 28 -11.47 2.20 -5.49
C LEU A 28 -12.88 1.63 -5.57
N ALA A 29 -13.11 0.56 -4.83
CA ALA A 29 -14.44 0.03 -4.60
C ALA A 29 -15.17 0.90 -3.54
N HIS A 30 -16.49 0.89 -3.61
CA HIS A 30 -17.38 1.48 -2.62
C HIS A 30 -18.60 0.57 -2.44
N GLU A 31 -19.34 0.75 -1.36
CA GLU A 31 -20.46 -0.11 -0.93
C GLU A 31 -21.53 -0.39 -1.99
N ALA A 32 -21.70 0.48 -2.98
CA ALA A 32 -22.62 0.28 -4.08
C ALA A 32 -22.09 -0.66 -5.18
N LEU A 33 -20.83 -1.08 -5.12
CA LEU A 33 -20.22 -1.93 -6.14
C LEU A 33 -20.28 -3.42 -5.76
N PRO A 34 -20.53 -4.33 -6.72
CA PRO A 34 -20.70 -5.76 -6.44
C PRO A 34 -19.48 -6.41 -5.75
N ILE A 35 -18.26 -5.94 -6.03
CA ILE A 35 -17.04 -6.47 -5.41
C ILE A 35 -16.96 -6.18 -3.91
N TRP A 36 -17.53 -5.06 -3.45
CA TRP A 36 -17.64 -4.72 -2.04
C TRP A 36 -18.56 -5.66 -1.27
N GLN A 37 -19.65 -6.09 -1.92
CA GLN A 37 -20.70 -6.88 -1.29
C GLN A 37 -20.37 -8.38 -1.21
N LYS A 38 -19.28 -8.83 -1.85
CA LYS A 38 -18.86 -10.23 -1.85
C LYS A 38 -17.98 -10.54 -0.65
N THR A 39 -18.28 -11.66 0.01
CA THR A 39 -17.42 -12.24 1.03
C THR A 39 -16.15 -12.88 0.41
N GLU A 40 -15.13 -13.13 1.23
CA GLU A 40 -13.92 -13.86 0.78
C GLU A 40 -14.27 -15.24 0.22
N ASP A 41 -15.25 -15.94 0.82
CA ASP A 41 -15.73 -17.24 0.36
C ASP A 41 -16.37 -17.15 -1.03
N GLU A 42 -17.26 -16.16 -1.25
CA GLU A 42 -17.90 -15.92 -2.56
C GLU A 42 -16.89 -15.51 -3.64
N LEU A 43 -15.86 -14.76 -3.27
CA LEU A 43 -14.76 -14.42 -4.18
C LEU A 43 -13.93 -15.68 -4.50
N GLY A 44 -13.64 -16.50 -3.50
CA GLY A 44 -12.93 -17.77 -3.65
C GLY A 44 -13.67 -18.76 -4.56
N GLU A 45 -15.02 -18.86 -4.46
CA GLU A 45 -15.84 -19.69 -5.34
C GLU A 45 -15.72 -19.32 -6.82
N ILE A 46 -15.50 -18.04 -7.13
CA ILE A 46 -15.29 -17.54 -8.50
C ILE A 46 -13.81 -17.40 -8.86
N GLY A 47 -12.89 -17.87 -8.00
CA GLY A 47 -11.45 -17.89 -8.22
C GLY A 47 -10.78 -16.50 -8.13
N LEU A 48 -11.35 -15.58 -7.38
CA LEU A 48 -10.80 -14.26 -7.13
C LEU A 48 -10.20 -14.17 -5.72
N PRO A 49 -9.01 -13.57 -5.55
CA PRO A 49 -8.46 -13.26 -4.23
C PRO A 49 -9.24 -12.10 -3.58
N PRO A 50 -9.10 -11.93 -2.24
CA PRO A 50 -9.64 -10.76 -1.56
C PRO A 50 -9.15 -9.45 -2.21
N PRO A 51 -10.03 -8.49 -2.54
CA PRO A 51 -9.68 -7.34 -3.37
C PRO A 51 -9.01 -6.23 -2.55
N PHE A 52 -7.92 -6.53 -1.84
CA PHE A 52 -7.20 -5.55 -1.01
C PHE A 52 -6.73 -4.32 -1.79
N TRP A 53 -6.45 -4.47 -3.08
CA TRP A 53 -6.09 -3.42 -4.02
C TRP A 53 -7.20 -2.38 -4.26
N ALA A 54 -8.45 -2.76 -3.99
CA ALA A 54 -9.61 -1.92 -4.27
C ALA A 54 -9.93 -0.92 -3.14
N PHE A 55 -9.11 -0.87 -2.09
CA PHE A 55 -9.38 -0.04 -0.90
C PHE A 55 -8.18 0.83 -0.53
N ALA A 56 -8.48 2.04 -0.01
CA ALA A 56 -7.48 2.94 0.53
C ALA A 56 -7.31 2.69 2.03
N TRP A 57 -6.51 1.69 2.38
CA TRP A 57 -6.27 1.28 3.76
C TRP A 57 -5.63 2.38 4.61
N ALA A 58 -5.94 2.38 5.91
CA ALA A 58 -5.57 3.46 6.81
C ALA A 58 -4.06 3.69 6.92
N GLY A 59 -3.24 2.64 6.98
CA GLY A 59 -1.78 2.74 7.02
C GLY A 59 -1.20 3.32 5.74
N GLY A 60 -1.72 2.89 4.59
CA GLY A 60 -1.33 3.45 3.30
C GLY A 60 -1.68 4.95 3.18
N GLN A 61 -2.89 5.37 3.65
CA GLN A 61 -3.27 6.78 3.66
C GLN A 61 -2.35 7.62 4.57
N ALA A 62 -2.09 7.16 5.80
CA ALA A 62 -1.22 7.86 6.75
C ALA A 62 0.22 8.00 6.21
N LEU A 63 0.77 6.93 5.63
CA LEU A 63 2.11 6.94 5.06
C LEU A 63 2.19 7.86 3.84
N SER A 64 1.18 7.84 2.96
CA SER A 64 1.09 8.75 1.81
C SER A 64 1.00 10.20 2.26
N ARG A 65 0.18 10.52 3.26
CA ARG A 65 0.09 11.88 3.82
C ARG A 65 1.43 12.32 4.40
N TYR A 66 2.10 11.48 5.16
CA TYR A 66 3.41 11.79 5.73
C TYR A 66 4.44 12.12 4.63
N VAL A 67 4.48 11.32 3.58
CA VAL A 67 5.40 11.53 2.45
C VAL A 67 5.10 12.84 1.71
N LEU A 68 3.84 13.17 1.49
CA LEU A 68 3.44 14.42 0.84
C LEU A 68 3.72 15.65 1.71
N ASP A 69 3.53 15.56 3.03
CA ASP A 69 3.80 16.66 3.98
C ASP A 69 5.30 16.82 4.25
N THR A 70 6.07 15.76 4.07
CA THR A 70 7.51 15.75 4.33
C THR A 70 8.27 15.22 3.11
N PRO A 71 8.27 15.95 1.97
CA PRO A 71 8.81 15.45 0.71
C PRO A 71 10.32 15.15 0.76
N THR A 72 11.07 15.75 1.69
CA THR A 72 12.48 15.43 1.92
C THR A 72 12.72 13.97 2.28
N THR A 73 11.68 13.27 2.74
CA THR A 73 11.71 11.83 3.03
C THR A 73 12.05 11.00 1.79
N VAL A 74 11.53 11.40 0.62
CA VAL A 74 11.62 10.64 -0.65
C VAL A 74 12.37 11.40 -1.74
N LEU A 75 12.57 12.70 -1.61
CA LEU A 75 13.13 13.56 -2.65
C LEU A 75 14.47 13.02 -3.18
N GLY A 76 14.49 12.70 -4.48
CA GLY A 76 15.67 12.20 -5.18
C GLY A 76 16.06 10.75 -4.83
N LYS A 77 15.29 10.04 -3.98
CA LYS A 77 15.56 8.67 -3.54
C LYS A 77 14.99 7.64 -4.51
N ARG A 78 15.65 6.47 -4.56
CA ARG A 78 15.11 5.23 -5.13
C ARG A 78 14.29 4.53 -4.05
N VAL A 79 13.03 4.27 -4.32
CA VAL A 79 12.05 3.78 -3.33
C VAL A 79 11.51 2.43 -3.75
N VAL A 80 11.28 1.53 -2.80
CA VAL A 80 10.42 0.35 -2.94
C VAL A 80 9.14 0.59 -2.14
N GLU A 81 7.99 0.37 -2.75
CA GLU A 81 6.70 0.20 -2.09
C GLU A 81 6.39 -1.29 -2.05
N LEU A 82 6.30 -1.86 -0.84
CA LEU A 82 6.06 -3.28 -0.62
C LEU A 82 4.58 -3.53 -0.33
N ALA A 83 4.00 -4.58 -0.94
CA ALA A 83 2.57 -4.90 -0.87
C ALA A 83 1.70 -3.69 -1.24
N SER A 84 1.93 -3.20 -2.45
CA SER A 84 1.46 -1.89 -2.91
C SER A 84 -0.06 -1.76 -3.02
N GLY A 85 -0.79 -2.87 -3.22
CA GLY A 85 -2.24 -2.88 -3.38
C GLY A 85 -2.70 -1.93 -4.51
N SER A 86 -3.21 -0.76 -4.15
CA SER A 86 -3.63 0.27 -5.10
C SER A 86 -2.48 1.10 -5.70
N GLY A 87 -1.25 0.99 -5.17
CA GLY A 87 -0.11 1.83 -5.54
C GLY A 87 -0.11 3.24 -4.94
N MET A 88 -0.97 3.48 -3.95
CA MET A 88 -1.19 4.80 -3.37
C MET A 88 0.08 5.43 -2.81
N VAL A 89 0.87 4.68 -2.05
CA VAL A 89 2.08 5.19 -1.39
C VAL A 89 3.18 5.46 -2.42
N GLY A 90 3.31 4.61 -3.43
CA GLY A 90 4.23 4.82 -4.55
C GLY A 90 3.89 6.05 -5.38
N ILE A 91 2.59 6.27 -5.63
CA ILE A 91 2.09 7.48 -6.31
C ILE A 91 2.44 8.71 -5.47
N ALA A 92 2.16 8.70 -4.16
CA ALA A 92 2.52 9.78 -3.25
C ALA A 92 4.04 10.06 -3.28
N ALA A 93 4.88 9.03 -3.26
CA ALA A 93 6.32 9.15 -3.31
C ALA A 93 6.80 9.81 -4.62
N MET A 94 6.23 9.43 -5.78
CA MET A 94 6.55 10.08 -7.05
C MET A 94 6.10 11.53 -7.08
N MET A 95 4.89 11.85 -6.59
CA MET A 95 4.40 13.22 -6.48
C MET A 95 5.28 14.09 -5.57
N ALA A 96 5.86 13.50 -4.52
CA ALA A 96 6.76 14.16 -3.58
C ALA A 96 8.23 14.23 -4.09
N GLY A 97 8.52 13.78 -5.31
CA GLY A 97 9.82 13.94 -5.96
C GLY A 97 10.80 12.78 -5.76
N ALA A 98 10.31 11.56 -5.50
CA ALA A 98 11.18 10.38 -5.57
C ALA A 98 11.83 10.26 -6.96
N LYS A 99 13.08 9.79 -7.01
CA LYS A 99 13.81 9.56 -8.26
C LYS A 99 13.18 8.42 -9.06
N SER A 100 12.79 7.36 -8.38
CA SER A 100 12.11 6.20 -8.92
C SER A 100 11.39 5.44 -7.81
N VAL A 101 10.30 4.78 -8.17
CA VAL A 101 9.58 3.87 -7.27
C VAL A 101 9.40 2.54 -7.97
N LEU A 102 9.72 1.45 -7.26
CA LEU A 102 9.34 0.08 -7.59
C LEU A 102 8.18 -0.31 -6.67
N SER A 103 6.98 -0.41 -7.23
CA SER A 103 5.80 -0.91 -6.52
C SER A 103 5.70 -2.42 -6.73
N ALA A 104 5.71 -3.18 -5.63
CA ALA A 104 5.71 -4.64 -5.64
C ALA A 104 4.45 -5.19 -4.96
N ASP A 105 3.76 -6.10 -5.65
CA ASP A 105 2.63 -6.84 -5.10
C ASP A 105 2.53 -8.20 -5.79
N ILE A 106 2.15 -9.24 -5.07
CA ILE A 106 2.03 -10.59 -5.61
C ILE A 106 0.69 -10.84 -6.32
N ASP A 107 -0.31 -10.00 -6.08
CA ASP A 107 -1.62 -10.09 -6.71
C ASP A 107 -1.64 -9.38 -8.07
N LEU A 108 -2.01 -10.10 -9.13
CA LEU A 108 -2.10 -9.56 -10.49
C LEU A 108 -3.19 -8.48 -10.65
N PHE A 109 -4.21 -8.47 -9.81
CA PHE A 109 -5.18 -7.38 -9.78
C PHE A 109 -4.58 -6.13 -9.15
N SER A 110 -3.75 -6.27 -8.11
CA SER A 110 -2.95 -5.16 -7.56
C SER A 110 -2.02 -4.58 -8.62
N ILE A 111 -1.32 -5.43 -9.38
CA ILE A 111 -0.46 -4.98 -10.49
C ILE A 111 -1.25 -4.12 -11.49
N ALA A 112 -2.43 -4.59 -11.90
CA ALA A 112 -3.28 -3.84 -12.80
C ALA A 112 -3.83 -2.56 -12.18
N ALA A 113 -4.19 -2.58 -10.87
CA ALA A 113 -4.64 -1.40 -10.14
C ALA A 113 -3.52 -0.34 -10.07
N ILE A 114 -2.28 -0.73 -9.73
CA ILE A 114 -1.12 0.16 -9.72
C ILE A 114 -0.94 0.84 -11.08
N GLU A 115 -1.01 0.09 -12.18
CA GLU A 115 -0.85 0.63 -13.54
C GLU A 115 -1.93 1.67 -13.89
N VAL A 116 -3.21 1.38 -13.63
CA VAL A 116 -4.29 2.30 -13.97
C VAL A 116 -4.27 3.53 -13.07
N ASN A 117 -3.93 3.36 -11.78
CA ASN A 117 -3.85 4.43 -10.80
C ASN A 117 -2.64 5.36 -11.06
N ALA A 118 -1.48 4.81 -11.42
CA ALA A 118 -0.31 5.59 -11.82
C ALA A 118 -0.63 6.50 -13.03
N LYS A 119 -1.29 5.94 -14.06
CA LYS A 119 -1.76 6.71 -15.23
C LYS A 119 -2.75 7.80 -14.84
N GLN A 120 -3.71 7.49 -13.94
CA GLN A 120 -4.72 8.42 -13.47
C GLN A 120 -4.10 9.65 -12.77
N ASN A 121 -2.96 9.46 -12.10
CA ASN A 121 -2.22 10.52 -11.40
C ASN A 121 -1.04 11.09 -12.21
N SER A 122 -0.88 10.71 -13.47
CA SER A 122 0.20 11.17 -14.35
C SER A 122 1.61 10.93 -13.78
N VAL A 123 1.81 9.83 -13.06
CA VAL A 123 3.12 9.38 -12.57
C VAL A 123 3.55 8.08 -13.23
N SER A 124 4.85 7.79 -13.20
CA SER A 124 5.43 6.55 -13.74
C SER A 124 6.01 5.74 -12.60
N LEU A 125 5.58 4.48 -12.47
CA LEU A 125 6.08 3.50 -11.50
C LEU A 125 6.70 2.32 -12.25
N SER A 126 7.79 1.78 -11.72
CA SER A 126 8.21 0.41 -12.05
C SER A 126 7.35 -0.54 -11.23
N ILE A 127 6.89 -1.65 -11.81
CA ILE A 127 5.95 -2.56 -11.17
C ILE A 127 6.47 -3.98 -11.28
N THR A 128 6.34 -4.77 -10.22
CA THR A 128 6.69 -6.19 -10.24
C THR A 128 5.66 -7.03 -9.47
N SER A 129 5.38 -8.23 -10.00
CA SER A 129 4.57 -9.25 -9.32
C SER A 129 5.42 -10.27 -8.54
N GLU A 130 6.73 -10.06 -8.43
CA GLU A 130 7.61 -10.94 -7.68
C GLU A 130 7.41 -10.76 -6.16
N ASP A 131 7.41 -11.86 -5.40
CA ASP A 131 7.46 -11.82 -3.94
C ASP A 131 8.86 -11.38 -3.48
N LEU A 132 9.02 -10.08 -3.26
CA LEU A 132 10.29 -9.50 -2.83
C LEU A 132 10.77 -10.03 -1.46
N LEU A 133 9.86 -10.55 -0.62
CA LEU A 133 10.23 -11.16 0.65
C LEU A 133 11.02 -12.48 0.49
N THR A 134 11.05 -13.03 -0.72
CA THR A 134 11.85 -14.22 -1.07
C THR A 134 13.15 -13.87 -1.79
N GLN A 135 13.34 -12.59 -2.12
CA GLN A 135 14.48 -12.08 -2.88
C GLN A 135 15.46 -11.31 -2.00
N PRO A 136 16.72 -11.18 -2.40
CA PRO A 136 17.64 -10.25 -1.76
C PRO A 136 17.06 -8.83 -1.78
N VAL A 137 17.27 -8.07 -0.70
CA VAL A 137 16.89 -6.66 -0.64
C VAL A 137 17.60 -5.90 -1.77
N PRO A 138 16.85 -5.20 -2.65
CA PRO A 138 17.41 -4.47 -3.78
C PRO A 138 18.22 -3.24 -3.32
N GLU A 139 19.01 -2.68 -4.24
CA GLU A 139 19.77 -1.45 -4.00
C GLU A 139 18.85 -0.22 -4.12
N VAL A 140 18.27 0.18 -3.01
CA VAL A 140 17.36 1.33 -2.89
C VAL A 140 17.73 2.17 -1.67
N ASP A 141 17.12 3.34 -1.56
CA ASP A 141 17.44 4.28 -0.49
C ASP A 141 16.36 4.28 0.60
N LEU A 142 15.14 3.81 0.26
CA LEU A 142 13.99 3.79 1.18
C LEU A 142 13.02 2.66 0.81
N ILE A 143 12.44 2.03 1.82
CA ILE A 143 11.33 1.08 1.70
C ILE A 143 10.11 1.64 2.42
N LEU A 144 8.96 1.60 1.75
CA LEU A 144 7.65 2.03 2.25
C LEU A 144 6.71 0.81 2.34
N VAL A 145 6.04 0.65 3.47
CA VAL A 145 5.13 -0.48 3.72
C VAL A 145 3.84 0.04 4.35
N GLY A 146 2.70 -0.22 3.74
CA GLY A 146 1.37 0.11 4.28
C GLY A 146 0.57 -1.12 4.67
N ASP A 147 0.01 -1.15 5.89
CA ASP A 147 -0.98 -2.14 6.37
C ASP A 147 -0.60 -3.64 6.25
N LEU A 148 0.66 -4.02 6.22
CA LEU A 148 1.08 -5.41 5.94
C LEU A 148 1.10 -6.33 7.18
N PHE A 149 0.95 -5.79 8.39
CA PHE A 149 1.11 -6.54 9.64
C PHE A 149 -0.21 -7.15 10.18
N TYR A 150 -1.15 -7.53 9.30
CA TYR A 150 -2.44 -8.11 9.67
C TYR A 150 -2.41 -9.64 9.76
N GLU A 151 -1.50 -10.33 9.08
CA GLU A 151 -1.32 -11.78 9.08
C GLU A 151 0.05 -12.17 9.62
N LYS A 152 0.09 -13.16 10.56
CA LYS A 152 1.30 -13.53 11.28
C LYS A 152 2.45 -13.98 10.37
N GLY A 153 2.16 -14.85 9.40
CA GLY A 153 3.18 -15.43 8.53
C GLY A 153 3.87 -14.36 7.67
N VAL A 154 3.07 -13.50 7.05
CA VAL A 154 3.55 -12.39 6.21
C VAL A 154 4.28 -11.35 7.07
N ALA A 155 3.73 -10.98 8.23
CA ALA A 155 4.34 -10.01 9.14
C ALA A 155 5.75 -10.43 9.60
N MET A 156 5.93 -11.70 9.96
CA MET A 156 7.24 -12.23 10.37
C MET A 156 8.26 -12.22 9.23
N ARG A 157 7.86 -12.62 8.03
CA ARG A 157 8.72 -12.59 6.83
C ARG A 157 9.09 -11.14 6.46
N CYS A 158 8.10 -10.25 6.49
CA CYS A 158 8.28 -8.84 6.22
C CYS A 158 9.29 -8.22 7.20
N LEU A 159 9.10 -8.39 8.50
CA LEU A 159 10.02 -7.87 9.51
C LEU A 159 11.46 -8.34 9.28
N ALA A 160 11.65 -9.65 9.09
CA ALA A 160 12.98 -10.21 8.86
C ALA A 160 13.66 -9.65 7.59
N TRP A 161 12.89 -9.38 6.55
CA TRP A 161 13.39 -8.77 5.31
C TRP A 161 13.70 -7.28 5.50
N LEU A 162 12.87 -6.54 6.24
CA LEU A 162 13.10 -5.13 6.57
C LEU A 162 14.33 -4.93 7.47
N GLU A 163 14.58 -5.85 8.41
CA GLU A 163 15.79 -5.85 9.23
C GLU A 163 17.06 -6.06 8.38
N GLN A 164 16.99 -6.89 7.34
CA GLN A 164 18.10 -7.03 6.39
C GLN A 164 18.32 -5.73 5.58
N ALA A 165 17.23 -5.04 5.21
CA ALA A 165 17.32 -3.74 4.55
C ALA A 165 17.99 -2.70 5.46
N GLN A 166 17.55 -2.61 6.71
CA GLN A 166 18.13 -1.70 7.70
C GLN A 166 19.63 -2.00 7.94
N ALA A 167 20.02 -3.26 8.02
CA ALA A 167 21.42 -3.66 8.16
C ALA A 167 22.30 -3.21 6.97
N LYS A 168 21.69 -2.95 5.80
CA LYS A 168 22.36 -2.35 4.62
C LYS A 168 22.30 -0.83 4.61
N GLY A 169 21.77 -0.19 5.64
CA GLY A 169 21.62 1.27 5.73
C GLY A 169 20.45 1.84 4.93
N ILE A 170 19.47 1.00 4.56
CA ILE A 170 18.25 1.42 3.85
C ILE A 170 17.23 1.89 4.89
N ASP A 171 16.68 3.08 4.70
CA ASP A 171 15.60 3.60 5.53
C ASP A 171 14.32 2.78 5.33
N VAL A 172 13.53 2.59 6.41
CA VAL A 172 12.24 1.89 6.36
C VAL A 172 11.18 2.73 7.05
N LEU A 173 10.06 2.96 6.38
CA LEU A 173 8.86 3.58 6.94
C LEU A 173 7.65 2.66 6.78
N ILE A 174 6.87 2.56 7.83
CA ILE A 174 5.69 1.69 7.93
C ILE A 174 4.50 2.55 8.32
N GLY A 175 3.43 2.54 7.53
CA GLY A 175 2.14 3.10 7.88
C GLY A 175 1.22 2.00 8.41
N ASP A 176 0.76 2.11 9.67
CA ASP A 176 -0.03 1.03 10.29
C ASP A 176 -0.95 1.54 11.39
N PRO A 177 -2.24 1.16 11.43
CA PRO A 177 -3.19 1.54 12.47
C PRO A 177 -3.06 0.73 13.76
N GLY A 178 -2.03 -0.10 13.89
CA GLY A 178 -1.82 -1.00 15.01
C GLY A 178 -2.36 -2.40 14.77
N ARG A 179 -2.15 -2.93 13.55
CA ARG A 179 -2.50 -4.31 13.18
C ARG A 179 -1.92 -5.32 14.18
N SER A 180 -2.55 -6.50 14.26
CA SER A 180 -2.30 -7.49 15.31
C SER A 180 -0.85 -7.95 15.46
N TYR A 181 -0.08 -7.92 14.38
CA TYR A 181 1.31 -8.40 14.35
C TYR A 181 2.34 -7.29 14.11
N LEU A 182 1.94 -6.00 14.29
CA LEU A 182 2.87 -4.88 14.21
C LEU A 182 3.91 -4.99 15.35
N PRO A 183 5.23 -5.06 15.06
CA PRO A 183 6.28 -5.24 16.05
C PRO A 183 6.64 -3.92 16.74
N LYS A 184 5.73 -3.38 17.56
CA LYS A 184 5.83 -2.04 18.16
C LYS A 184 7.11 -1.82 18.99
N ASP A 185 7.66 -2.87 19.56
CA ASP A 185 8.92 -2.88 20.33
C ASP A 185 10.17 -2.64 19.45
N ARG A 186 10.04 -2.81 18.14
CA ARG A 186 11.09 -2.61 17.13
C ARG A 186 10.91 -1.33 16.32
N LEU A 187 9.94 -0.49 16.69
CA LEU A 187 9.53 0.66 15.89
C LEU A 187 9.56 1.96 16.70
N LEU A 188 9.96 3.04 16.04
CA LEU A 188 9.88 4.41 16.55
C LEU A 188 8.74 5.14 15.82
N LYS A 189 7.76 5.67 16.57
CA LYS A 189 6.69 6.48 15.99
C LYS A 189 7.25 7.81 15.51
N VAL A 190 7.02 8.17 14.25
CA VAL A 190 7.48 9.43 13.64
C VAL A 190 6.33 10.39 13.34
N ALA A 191 5.11 9.87 13.13
CA ALA A 191 3.91 10.69 12.93
C ALA A 191 2.65 9.89 13.32
N GLU A 192 1.53 10.58 13.51
CA GLU A 192 0.21 9.97 13.77
C GLU A 192 -0.89 10.79 13.12
N TYR A 193 -1.85 10.12 12.52
CA TYR A 193 -2.97 10.71 11.79
C TYR A 193 -4.29 10.10 12.22
N SER A 194 -5.34 10.91 12.24
CA SER A 194 -6.73 10.44 12.33
C SER A 194 -7.23 10.20 10.91
N VAL A 195 -7.30 8.94 10.50
CA VAL A 195 -7.67 8.55 9.15
C VAL A 195 -9.17 8.26 9.08
N PRO A 196 -9.95 9.02 8.29
CA PRO A 196 -11.34 8.66 8.02
C PRO A 196 -11.38 7.36 7.21
N VAL A 197 -12.18 6.40 7.65
CA VAL A 197 -12.34 5.08 7.04
C VAL A 197 -13.81 4.69 7.02
N SER A 198 -14.18 3.69 6.21
CA SER A 198 -15.52 3.11 6.25
C SER A 198 -15.61 2.09 7.38
N ARG A 199 -16.73 2.07 8.11
CA ARG A 199 -17.01 1.06 9.14
C ARG A 199 -17.02 -0.36 8.60
N ASP A 200 -17.40 -0.52 7.35
CA ASP A 200 -17.45 -1.83 6.69
C ASP A 200 -16.05 -2.42 6.44
N LEU A 201 -15.02 -1.56 6.44
CA LEU A 201 -13.61 -1.99 6.25
C LEU A 201 -12.80 -2.07 7.54
N GLU A 202 -13.08 -1.19 8.52
CA GLU A 202 -12.12 -0.92 9.60
C GLU A 202 -12.75 -0.85 11.00
N ASP A 203 -13.91 -1.39 11.27
CA ASP A 203 -14.61 -1.38 12.58
C ASP A 203 -14.78 0.02 13.21
N ALA A 204 -14.51 1.10 12.49
CA ALA A 204 -14.52 2.47 12.97
C ALA A 204 -14.78 3.46 11.82
N GLU A 205 -15.15 4.69 12.16
CA GLU A 205 -15.25 5.81 11.20
C GLU A 205 -13.93 6.61 11.10
N ILE A 206 -13.15 6.56 12.16
CA ILE A 206 -11.83 7.20 12.25
C ILE A 206 -10.86 6.20 12.88
N LYS A 207 -9.73 5.96 12.20
CA LYS A 207 -8.67 5.08 12.69
C LYS A 207 -7.45 5.92 13.04
N SER A 208 -7.03 5.88 14.32
CA SER A 208 -5.72 6.44 14.69
C SER A 208 -4.63 5.57 14.08
N THR A 209 -3.83 6.17 13.21
CA THR A 209 -2.86 5.46 12.38
C THR A 209 -1.52 6.15 12.46
N ALA A 210 -0.48 5.39 12.78
CA ALA A 210 0.85 5.94 12.93
C ALA A 210 1.75 5.59 11.74
N VAL A 211 2.70 6.48 11.50
CA VAL A 211 3.88 6.22 10.67
C VAL A 211 5.02 5.88 11.60
N TRP A 212 5.70 4.79 11.30
CA TRP A 212 6.77 4.23 12.09
C TRP A 212 8.06 4.16 11.28
N ARG A 213 9.17 4.30 11.95
CA ARG A 213 10.50 3.96 11.43
C ARG A 213 10.98 2.69 12.14
N LEU A 214 11.64 1.79 11.43
CA LEU A 214 12.32 0.66 12.04
C LEU A 214 13.47 1.18 12.93
N ALA A 215 13.53 0.71 14.19
CA ALA A 215 14.44 1.20 15.23
C ALA A 215 15.86 0.64 15.08
#